data_3f7b1e64c3d4663fc7f43454befb0181
#
_entry.id   3f7b1e64c3d4663fc7f43454befb0181
#
_cell.length_a   1.000
_cell.length_b   1.000
_cell.length_c   1.000
_cell.angle_alpha   90.00
_cell.angle_beta   90.00
_cell.angle_gamma   90.00
#
_symmetry.space_group_name_H-M   'P 1'
#
loop_
_entity.id
_entity.type
_entity.pdbx_description
1 polymer ?
#
loop_
_entity_poly.entity_id
_entity_poly.type
_entity_poly.pdbx_seq_one_letter_code
_entity_poly.pdbx_strand_id
1 'polypeptide(L)'
;MSDFQGYLPLAAIHLYGILIAGALGVAAWLCTLEEKRLKLPPDTGIDIVLYALPPALVVSRLYYVAFTWDTFRHDLLSILKIWEGGVAIYGAVIGGALGVYALSRRKGVPFMTLADVVAPALILGQAIGRWGNYFNGEAYGWAVTSPGLQFFPFAVRIGAGWHLATFFYESVWNLAGFAFLYLNRARFQRDGRFGHVFYWYLLWYGLGRLVIEGLRTDSLMWGPVRVSQLLSLLLCVFAAVKMILDLRLARLWLLLPAAALAVPFVLPGWWGIGAAWLLIAVAAVLIYQKYPAKAAAA
;
A
#
# COMPACT_ATOMS: atom_id res chain seq x y z
N MET A 1 3.61 32.82 -12.58
CA MET A 1 3.39 31.37 -12.41
C MET A 1 1.89 31.05 -12.22
N SER A 2 1.02 31.74 -12.94
CA SER A 2 -0.45 31.72 -12.73
C SER A 2 -1.24 31.01 -13.87
N ASP A 3 -0.58 30.43 -14.86
CA ASP A 3 -1.27 29.97 -16.08
C ASP A 3 -1.23 28.45 -16.34
N PHE A 4 -0.92 27.66 -15.31
CA PHE A 4 -0.85 26.20 -15.45
C PHE A 4 -2.22 25.47 -15.38
N GLN A 5 -3.32 26.21 -15.13
CA GLN A 5 -4.65 25.64 -14.92
C GLN A 5 -5.48 25.37 -16.21
N GLY A 6 -5.02 25.81 -17.38
CA GLY A 6 -5.81 25.70 -18.62
C GLY A 6 -5.51 24.49 -19.54
N TYR A 7 -4.37 23.81 -19.34
CA TYR A 7 -3.90 22.76 -20.27
C TYR A 7 -3.72 21.38 -19.63
N LEU A 8 -4.15 21.21 -18.39
CA LEU A 8 -3.88 20.03 -17.56
C LEU A 8 -4.65 18.73 -17.86
N PRO A 9 -5.86 18.68 -18.47
CA PRO A 9 -6.58 17.40 -18.48
C PRO A 9 -5.89 16.32 -19.35
N LEU A 10 -5.44 16.66 -20.55
CA LEU A 10 -4.79 15.66 -21.42
C LEU A 10 -3.34 15.36 -21.00
N ALA A 11 -2.55 16.39 -20.68
CA ALA A 11 -1.17 16.21 -20.26
C ALA A 11 -1.08 15.45 -18.89
N ALA A 12 -2.00 15.70 -17.96
CA ALA A 12 -2.05 15.00 -16.68
C ALA A 12 -2.39 13.51 -16.85
N ILE A 13 -3.34 13.17 -17.72
CA ILE A 13 -3.67 11.77 -18.05
C ILE A 13 -2.46 11.05 -18.64
N HIS A 14 -1.70 11.69 -19.54
CA HIS A 14 -0.50 11.09 -20.11
C HIS A 14 0.61 10.91 -19.06
N LEU A 15 0.83 11.89 -18.19
CA LEU A 15 1.83 11.81 -17.11
C LEU A 15 1.49 10.71 -16.11
N TYR A 16 0.23 10.58 -15.72
CA TYR A 16 -0.23 9.49 -14.85
C TYR A 16 0.03 8.12 -15.49
N GLY A 17 -0.30 7.95 -16.76
CA GLY A 17 -0.04 6.72 -17.53
C GLY A 17 1.44 6.38 -17.59
N ILE A 18 2.32 7.37 -17.84
CA ILE A 18 3.78 7.21 -17.86
C ILE A 18 4.30 6.78 -16.49
N LEU A 19 3.82 7.40 -15.41
CA LEU A 19 4.21 7.04 -14.05
C LEU A 19 3.82 5.60 -13.71
N ILE A 20 2.62 5.17 -14.05
CA ILE A 20 2.16 3.80 -13.82
C ILE A 20 2.96 2.80 -14.65
N ALA A 21 3.18 3.07 -15.94
CA ALA A 21 3.99 2.21 -16.80
C ALA A 21 5.43 2.11 -16.28
N GLY A 22 6.03 3.22 -15.88
CA GLY A 22 7.35 3.26 -15.25
C GLY A 22 7.41 2.47 -13.95
N ALA A 23 6.39 2.63 -13.08
CA ALA A 23 6.29 1.88 -11.83
C ALA A 23 6.18 0.36 -12.07
N LEU A 24 5.40 -0.06 -13.07
CA LEU A 24 5.30 -1.47 -13.47
C LEU A 24 6.62 -2.02 -14.01
N GLY A 25 7.34 -1.24 -14.83
CA GLY A 25 8.66 -1.62 -15.34
C GLY A 25 9.68 -1.80 -14.21
N VAL A 26 9.71 -0.86 -13.25
CA VAL A 26 10.57 -0.96 -12.06
C VAL A 26 10.16 -2.13 -11.18
N ALA A 27 8.87 -2.39 -11.02
CA ALA A 27 8.36 -3.53 -10.26
C ALA A 27 8.80 -4.87 -10.90
N ALA A 28 8.66 -5.03 -12.22
CA ALA A 28 9.11 -6.21 -12.95
C ALA A 28 10.62 -6.42 -12.79
N TRP A 29 11.40 -5.34 -12.92
CA TRP A 29 12.85 -5.39 -12.72
C TRP A 29 13.24 -5.83 -11.30
N LEU A 30 12.62 -5.26 -10.26
CA LEU A 30 12.86 -5.65 -8.86
C LEU A 30 12.47 -7.11 -8.61
N CYS A 31 11.33 -7.57 -9.13
CA CYS A 31 10.91 -8.96 -9.01
C CYS A 31 11.89 -9.91 -9.70
N THR A 32 12.47 -9.52 -10.86
CA THR A 32 13.50 -10.31 -11.55
C THR A 32 14.81 -10.36 -10.75
N LEU A 33 15.20 -9.28 -10.06
CA LEU A 33 16.34 -9.31 -9.15
C LEU A 33 16.12 -10.28 -7.99
N GLU A 34 14.92 -10.28 -7.40
CA GLU A 34 14.55 -11.19 -6.31
C GLU A 34 14.43 -12.65 -6.78
N GLU A 35 13.92 -12.89 -8.00
CA GLU A 35 13.93 -14.20 -8.65
C GLU A 35 15.34 -14.81 -8.67
N LYS A 36 16.32 -14.02 -9.18
CA LYS A 36 17.72 -14.45 -9.24
C LYS A 36 18.31 -14.70 -7.85
N ARG A 37 18.03 -13.79 -6.89
CA ARG A 37 18.51 -13.91 -5.51
C ARG A 37 17.98 -15.16 -4.80
N LEU A 38 16.71 -15.47 -4.99
CA LEU A 38 16.02 -16.60 -4.35
C LEU A 38 16.12 -17.90 -5.17
N LYS A 39 16.77 -17.85 -6.36
CA LYS A 39 16.90 -18.97 -7.29
C LYS A 39 15.52 -19.58 -7.64
N LEU A 40 14.55 -18.72 -7.90
CA LEU A 40 13.21 -19.14 -8.32
C LEU A 40 13.25 -19.65 -9.79
N PRO A 41 12.21 -20.37 -10.24
CA PRO A 41 12.09 -20.77 -11.64
C PRO A 41 12.23 -19.56 -12.58
N PRO A 42 12.86 -19.73 -13.76
CA PRO A 42 13.10 -18.63 -14.68
C PRO A 42 11.80 -17.91 -15.07
N ASP A 43 11.92 -16.61 -15.36
CA ASP A 43 10.85 -15.71 -15.77
C ASP A 43 9.76 -15.46 -14.68
N THR A 44 9.97 -15.93 -13.44
CA THR A 44 9.01 -15.71 -12.34
C THR A 44 8.79 -14.24 -12.05
N GLY A 45 9.84 -13.40 -12.14
CA GLY A 45 9.75 -11.97 -11.87
C GLY A 45 8.84 -11.23 -12.86
N ILE A 46 8.94 -11.54 -14.15
CA ILE A 46 8.09 -10.96 -15.19
C ILE A 46 6.68 -11.57 -15.13
N ASP A 47 6.59 -12.88 -14.93
CA ASP A 47 5.32 -13.59 -14.82
C ASP A 47 4.47 -13.07 -13.66
N ILE A 48 5.05 -12.61 -12.56
CA ILE A 48 4.30 -11.97 -11.47
C ILE A 48 3.48 -10.79 -12.01
N VAL A 49 4.07 -9.91 -12.81
CA VAL A 49 3.36 -8.75 -13.36
C VAL A 49 2.32 -9.19 -14.38
N LEU A 50 2.67 -10.13 -15.25
CA LEU A 50 1.77 -10.64 -16.30
C LEU A 50 0.57 -11.38 -15.74
N TYR A 51 0.73 -12.10 -14.63
CA TYR A 51 -0.36 -12.82 -13.97
C TYR A 51 -1.17 -11.93 -13.03
N ALA A 52 -0.55 -10.92 -12.41
CA ALA A 52 -1.25 -10.05 -11.48
C ALA A 52 -2.07 -8.96 -12.18
N LEU A 53 -1.56 -8.36 -13.26
CA LEU A 53 -2.15 -7.16 -13.86
C LEU A 53 -3.52 -7.41 -14.52
N PRO A 54 -3.73 -8.43 -15.39
CA PRO A 54 -5.03 -8.63 -16.01
C PRO A 54 -6.15 -8.95 -15.00
N PRO A 55 -5.98 -9.88 -14.03
CA PRO A 55 -7.00 -10.10 -13.01
C PRO A 55 -7.23 -8.88 -12.12
N ALA A 56 -6.18 -8.10 -11.80
CA ALA A 56 -6.34 -6.86 -11.04
C ALA A 56 -7.26 -5.88 -11.77
N LEU A 57 -7.09 -5.69 -13.07
CA LEU A 57 -7.95 -4.81 -13.89
C LEU A 57 -9.39 -5.33 -13.95
N VAL A 58 -9.57 -6.61 -14.24
CA VAL A 58 -10.91 -7.21 -14.37
C VAL A 58 -11.65 -7.15 -13.04
N VAL A 59 -11.03 -7.61 -11.96
CA VAL A 59 -11.69 -7.66 -10.64
C VAL A 59 -11.92 -6.25 -10.08
N SER A 60 -11.02 -5.28 -10.34
CA SER A 60 -11.24 -3.89 -9.94
C SER A 60 -12.47 -3.28 -10.61
N ARG A 61 -12.68 -3.59 -11.89
CA ARG A 61 -13.87 -3.14 -12.62
C ARG A 61 -15.14 -3.82 -12.12
N LEU A 62 -15.12 -5.14 -11.96
CA LEU A 62 -16.27 -5.90 -11.44
C LEU A 62 -16.65 -5.45 -10.03
N TYR A 63 -15.66 -5.19 -9.17
CA TYR A 63 -15.88 -4.66 -7.83
C TYR A 63 -16.59 -3.29 -7.89
N TYR A 64 -16.08 -2.37 -8.71
CA TYR A 64 -16.69 -1.06 -8.89
C TYR A 64 -18.13 -1.17 -9.38
N VAL A 65 -18.38 -1.96 -10.42
CA VAL A 65 -19.71 -2.19 -11.00
C VAL A 65 -20.67 -2.75 -9.95
N ALA A 66 -20.21 -3.71 -9.12
CA ALA A 66 -21.06 -4.30 -8.08
C ALA A 66 -21.54 -3.27 -7.04
N PHE A 67 -20.68 -2.29 -6.69
CA PHE A 67 -21.03 -1.23 -5.72
C PHE A 67 -21.70 0.00 -6.34
N THR A 68 -21.72 0.10 -7.68
CA THR A 68 -22.39 1.20 -8.41
C THR A 68 -23.35 0.66 -9.46
N TRP A 69 -24.02 -0.48 -9.17
CA TRP A 69 -24.86 -1.21 -10.10
C TRP A 69 -25.94 -0.34 -10.77
N ASP A 70 -26.51 0.60 -10.03
CA ASP A 70 -27.54 1.50 -10.57
C ASP A 70 -27.09 2.32 -11.77
N THR A 71 -25.78 2.62 -11.87
CA THR A 71 -25.17 3.33 -13.00
C THR A 71 -25.10 2.44 -14.26
N PHE A 72 -24.92 1.13 -14.08
CA PHE A 72 -24.62 0.19 -15.17
C PHE A 72 -25.85 -0.63 -15.64
N ARG A 73 -26.87 -0.77 -14.83
CA ARG A 73 -28.04 -1.61 -15.13
C ARG A 73 -28.78 -1.26 -16.42
N HIS A 74 -28.67 -0.02 -16.89
CA HIS A 74 -29.32 0.46 -18.12
C HIS A 74 -28.42 0.41 -19.36
N ASP A 75 -27.10 0.27 -19.19
CA ASP A 75 -26.13 0.09 -20.29
C ASP A 75 -25.02 -0.88 -19.84
N LEU A 76 -25.26 -2.17 -20.03
CA LEU A 76 -24.30 -3.22 -19.64
C LEU A 76 -23.01 -3.16 -20.48
N LEU A 77 -23.02 -2.57 -21.69
CA LEU A 77 -21.82 -2.42 -22.49
C LEU A 77 -20.85 -1.40 -21.88
N SER A 78 -21.33 -0.46 -21.09
CA SER A 78 -20.50 0.50 -20.37
C SER A 78 -19.58 -0.19 -19.33
N ILE A 79 -19.91 -1.41 -18.90
CA ILE A 79 -19.05 -2.22 -18.01
C ILE A 79 -17.69 -2.48 -18.66
N LEU A 80 -17.62 -2.63 -19.96
CA LEU A 80 -16.38 -2.90 -20.70
C LEU A 80 -15.52 -1.65 -20.94
N LYS A 81 -16.08 -0.45 -20.76
CA LYS A 81 -15.40 0.82 -21.01
C LYS A 81 -14.50 1.21 -19.83
N ILE A 82 -13.44 0.44 -19.58
CA ILE A 82 -12.50 0.68 -18.47
C ILE A 82 -11.70 1.99 -18.63
N TRP A 83 -11.58 2.51 -19.86
CA TRP A 83 -10.90 3.77 -20.16
C TRP A 83 -11.70 5.02 -19.74
N GLU A 84 -12.96 4.88 -19.40
CA GLU A 84 -13.80 5.95 -18.83
C GLU A 84 -13.64 6.04 -17.30
N GLY A 85 -12.73 5.25 -16.70
CA GLY A 85 -12.55 5.17 -15.26
C GLY A 85 -13.45 4.15 -14.60
N GLY A 86 -13.76 4.32 -13.30
CA GLY A 86 -14.61 3.39 -12.55
C GLY A 86 -13.92 2.07 -12.24
N VAL A 87 -12.78 2.14 -11.57
CA VAL A 87 -12.01 1.00 -11.03
C VAL A 87 -11.84 1.16 -9.52
N ALA A 88 -11.89 0.05 -8.79
CA ALA A 88 -11.81 0.05 -7.33
C ALA A 88 -10.51 -0.62 -6.86
N ILE A 89 -9.78 0.07 -5.98
CA ILE A 89 -8.49 -0.41 -5.46
C ILE A 89 -8.62 -1.76 -4.74
N TYR A 90 -9.69 -1.98 -4.00
CA TYR A 90 -9.90 -3.27 -3.30
C TYR A 90 -10.05 -4.43 -4.29
N GLY A 91 -10.77 -4.21 -5.40
CA GLY A 91 -10.86 -5.18 -6.48
C GLY A 91 -9.51 -5.46 -7.13
N ALA A 92 -8.69 -4.43 -7.34
CA ALA A 92 -7.34 -4.59 -7.88
C ALA A 92 -6.44 -5.43 -6.97
N VAL A 93 -6.49 -5.20 -5.66
CA VAL A 93 -5.73 -5.99 -4.67
C VAL A 93 -6.17 -7.46 -4.68
N ILE A 94 -7.48 -7.71 -4.67
CA ILE A 94 -8.02 -9.07 -4.72
C ILE A 94 -7.61 -9.76 -6.02
N GLY A 95 -7.84 -9.12 -7.18
CA GLY A 95 -7.51 -9.67 -8.49
C GLY A 95 -6.01 -9.93 -8.65
N GLY A 96 -5.17 -9.00 -8.22
CA GLY A 96 -3.71 -9.15 -8.23
C GLY A 96 -3.25 -10.33 -7.36
N ALA A 97 -3.81 -10.46 -6.14
CA ALA A 97 -3.52 -11.59 -5.27
C ALA A 97 -3.95 -12.94 -5.87
N LEU A 98 -5.11 -12.99 -6.53
CA LEU A 98 -5.59 -14.18 -7.25
C LEU A 98 -4.64 -14.53 -8.42
N GLY A 99 -4.15 -13.54 -9.17
CA GLY A 99 -3.19 -13.74 -10.24
C GLY A 99 -1.86 -14.30 -9.73
N VAL A 100 -1.31 -13.72 -8.66
CA VAL A 100 -0.09 -14.24 -8.01
C VAL A 100 -0.32 -15.64 -7.44
N TYR A 101 -1.51 -15.93 -6.89
CA TYR A 101 -1.85 -17.27 -6.43
C TYR A 101 -1.90 -18.27 -7.59
N ALA A 102 -2.49 -17.93 -8.73
CA ALA A 102 -2.50 -18.77 -9.92
C ALA A 102 -1.07 -19.05 -10.42
N LEU A 103 -0.19 -18.05 -10.43
CA LEU A 103 1.22 -18.22 -10.75
C LEU A 103 1.92 -19.14 -9.75
N SER A 104 1.67 -18.97 -8.46
CA SER A 104 2.19 -19.84 -7.39
C SER A 104 1.88 -21.32 -7.67
N ARG A 105 0.63 -21.60 -8.04
CA ARG A 105 0.21 -22.97 -8.39
C ARG A 105 0.88 -23.49 -9.68
N ARG A 106 1.03 -22.64 -10.69
CA ARG A 106 1.65 -23.00 -11.97
C ARG A 106 3.14 -23.26 -11.86
N LYS A 107 3.87 -22.41 -11.13
CA LYS A 107 5.35 -22.52 -10.98
C LYS A 107 5.77 -23.46 -9.84
N GLY A 108 4.83 -23.94 -9.01
CA GLY A 108 5.16 -24.74 -7.82
C GLY A 108 5.89 -23.95 -6.72
N VAL A 109 5.80 -22.61 -6.73
CA VAL A 109 6.44 -21.73 -5.74
C VAL A 109 5.39 -21.36 -4.69
N PRO A 110 5.69 -21.46 -3.37
CA PRO A 110 4.73 -21.06 -2.35
C PRO A 110 4.27 -19.62 -2.51
N PHE A 111 2.96 -19.36 -2.34
CA PHE A 111 2.37 -18.03 -2.49
C PHE A 111 3.07 -16.97 -1.64
N MET A 112 3.40 -17.28 -0.37
CA MET A 112 4.08 -16.34 0.53
C MET A 112 5.50 -15.99 0.08
N THR A 113 6.18 -16.90 -0.65
CA THR A 113 7.46 -16.58 -1.29
C THR A 113 7.29 -15.55 -2.40
N LEU A 114 6.26 -15.68 -3.24
CA LEU A 114 5.96 -14.70 -4.28
C LEU A 114 5.46 -13.37 -3.66
N ALA A 115 4.69 -13.43 -2.57
CA ALA A 115 4.27 -12.23 -1.84
C ALA A 115 5.47 -11.44 -1.29
N ASP A 116 6.51 -12.13 -0.79
CA ASP A 116 7.77 -11.50 -0.35
C ASP A 116 8.52 -10.83 -1.51
N VAL A 117 8.51 -11.46 -2.70
CA VAL A 117 9.12 -10.88 -3.92
C VAL A 117 8.40 -9.59 -4.33
N VAL A 118 7.06 -9.60 -4.27
CA VAL A 118 6.21 -8.48 -4.69
C VAL A 118 6.27 -7.31 -3.69
N ALA A 119 6.40 -7.57 -2.40
CA ALA A 119 6.21 -6.56 -1.35
C ALA A 119 7.09 -5.30 -1.50
N PRO A 120 8.42 -5.38 -1.76
CA PRO A 120 9.24 -4.21 -2.01
C PRO A 120 8.86 -3.47 -3.30
N ALA A 121 8.52 -4.20 -4.36
CA ALA A 121 8.10 -3.62 -5.63
C ALA A 121 6.75 -2.88 -5.49
N LEU A 122 5.83 -3.46 -4.73
CA LEU A 122 4.49 -2.89 -4.49
C LEU A 122 4.57 -1.57 -3.73
N ILE A 123 5.34 -1.51 -2.63
CA ILE A 123 5.46 -0.27 -1.86
C ILE A 123 6.19 0.83 -2.63
N LEU A 124 7.17 0.49 -3.48
CA LEU A 124 7.82 1.44 -4.36
C LEU A 124 6.84 1.94 -5.44
N GLY A 125 6.06 1.04 -6.04
CA GLY A 125 5.00 1.40 -6.98
C GLY A 125 3.97 2.34 -6.36
N GLN A 126 3.59 2.11 -5.10
CA GLN A 126 2.73 3.01 -4.33
C GLN A 126 3.38 4.39 -4.13
N ALA A 127 4.68 4.46 -3.79
CA ALA A 127 5.39 5.72 -3.64
C ALA A 127 5.38 6.54 -4.95
N ILE A 128 5.64 5.90 -6.08
CA ILE A 128 5.61 6.53 -7.41
C ILE A 128 4.17 6.96 -7.78
N GLY A 129 3.19 6.06 -7.55
CA GLY A 129 1.79 6.31 -7.89
C GLY A 129 1.17 7.51 -7.16
N ARG A 130 1.68 7.86 -5.95
CA ARG A 130 1.21 9.06 -5.22
C ARG A 130 1.45 10.37 -5.97
N TRP A 131 2.47 10.44 -6.80
CA TRP A 131 2.69 11.62 -7.65
C TRP A 131 1.62 11.77 -8.74
N GLY A 132 0.98 10.68 -9.14
CA GLY A 132 -0.20 10.72 -10.01
C GLY A 132 -1.36 11.48 -9.38
N ASN A 133 -1.59 11.30 -8.07
CA ASN A 133 -2.61 12.06 -7.34
C ASN A 133 -2.33 13.57 -7.34
N TYR A 134 -1.05 13.97 -7.27
CA TYR A 134 -0.67 15.38 -7.40
C TYR A 134 -1.07 15.96 -8.75
N PHE A 135 -0.75 15.27 -9.84
CA PHE A 135 -1.09 15.73 -11.20
C PHE A 135 -2.60 15.75 -11.45
N ASN A 136 -3.36 14.86 -10.82
CA ASN A 136 -4.82 14.84 -10.91
C ASN A 136 -5.50 15.84 -9.96
N GLY A 137 -4.76 16.47 -9.04
CA GLY A 137 -5.33 17.36 -8.03
C GLY A 137 -6.27 16.67 -7.04
N GLU A 138 -5.98 15.40 -6.70
CA GLU A 138 -6.81 14.57 -5.82
C GLU A 138 -6.01 14.06 -4.61
N ALA A 139 -6.70 13.45 -3.62
CA ALA A 139 -6.09 12.83 -2.46
C ALA A 139 -5.24 13.79 -1.60
N TYR A 140 -5.62 15.06 -1.53
CA TYR A 140 -5.00 16.06 -0.68
C TYR A 140 -5.61 16.06 0.73
N GLY A 141 -4.89 16.72 1.67
CA GLY A 141 -5.31 16.77 3.07
C GLY A 141 -6.11 18.03 3.42
N TRP A 142 -6.23 18.29 4.72
CA TRP A 142 -6.96 19.41 5.26
C TRP A 142 -6.42 20.75 4.74
N ALA A 143 -7.28 21.77 4.71
CA ALA A 143 -6.92 23.12 4.35
C ALA A 143 -5.90 23.71 5.32
N VAL A 144 -4.90 24.40 4.79
CA VAL A 144 -3.83 25.07 5.54
C VAL A 144 -4.07 26.56 5.48
N THR A 145 -4.55 27.13 6.60
CA THR A 145 -4.89 28.57 6.72
C THR A 145 -3.72 29.44 7.18
N SER A 146 -2.74 28.84 7.90
CA SER A 146 -1.57 29.57 8.41
C SER A 146 -0.60 29.90 7.27
N PRO A 147 -0.30 31.20 7.00
CA PRO A 147 0.58 31.59 5.90
C PRO A 147 2.00 31.01 6.02
N GLY A 148 2.52 30.83 7.24
CA GLY A 148 3.84 30.27 7.49
C GLY A 148 3.98 28.80 7.14
N LEU A 149 2.86 28.09 6.88
CA LEU A 149 2.84 26.67 6.51
C LEU A 149 2.39 26.45 5.06
N GLN A 150 2.13 27.53 4.31
CA GLN A 150 1.70 27.47 2.91
C GLN A 150 2.88 27.36 1.95
N PHE A 151 3.65 26.27 2.07
CA PHE A 151 4.79 25.97 1.20
C PHE A 151 4.96 24.45 1.01
N PHE A 152 5.50 24.04 -0.13
CA PHE A 152 5.92 22.66 -0.35
C PHE A 152 7.22 22.37 0.43
N PRO A 153 7.37 21.22 1.12
CA PRO A 153 6.55 20.02 1.04
C PRO A 153 5.43 19.91 2.10
N PHE A 154 5.23 20.94 2.94
CA PHE A 154 4.20 20.89 3.98
C PHE A 154 2.80 21.01 3.37
N ALA A 155 2.60 21.93 2.45
CA ALA A 155 1.32 22.12 1.78
C ALA A 155 1.50 22.22 0.27
N VAL A 156 0.40 22.01 -0.45
CA VAL A 156 0.31 22.14 -1.91
C VAL A 156 -0.90 22.99 -2.24
N ARG A 157 -0.79 23.80 -3.28
CA ARG A 157 -1.90 24.63 -3.76
C ARG A 157 -2.81 23.80 -4.67
N ILE A 158 -4.09 23.70 -4.29
CA ILE A 158 -5.14 23.04 -5.08
C ILE A 158 -6.24 24.07 -5.32
N GLY A 159 -6.45 24.43 -6.57
CA GLY A 159 -7.35 25.52 -6.91
C GLY A 159 -6.93 26.84 -6.23
N ALA A 160 -7.84 27.45 -5.48
CA ALA A 160 -7.60 28.71 -4.76
C ALA A 160 -7.02 28.50 -3.34
N GLY A 161 -6.95 27.29 -2.82
CA GLY A 161 -6.57 26.99 -1.44
C GLY A 161 -5.26 26.24 -1.29
N TRP A 162 -4.69 26.29 -0.08
CA TRP A 162 -3.56 25.49 0.34
C TRP A 162 -4.05 24.31 1.17
N HIS A 163 -3.53 23.12 0.86
CA HIS A 163 -3.91 21.86 1.50
C HIS A 163 -2.67 21.07 1.90
N LEU A 164 -2.76 20.25 2.95
CA LEU A 164 -1.67 19.35 3.32
C LEU A 164 -1.30 18.44 2.13
N ALA A 165 0.01 18.32 1.87
CA ALA A 165 0.56 17.54 0.75
C ALA A 165 0.60 16.04 1.09
N THR A 166 -0.56 15.44 1.40
CA THR A 166 -0.67 14.04 1.86
C THR A 166 -0.12 13.03 0.86
N PHE A 167 -0.21 13.32 -0.45
CA PHE A 167 0.42 12.51 -1.49
C PHE A 167 1.95 12.42 -1.29
N PHE A 168 2.59 13.55 -0.95
CA PHE A 168 4.03 13.62 -0.71
C PHE A 168 4.41 12.89 0.59
N TYR A 169 3.65 13.08 1.66
CA TYR A 169 3.90 12.37 2.93
C TYR A 169 3.83 10.87 2.75
N GLU A 170 2.81 10.37 2.03
CA GLU A 170 2.67 8.94 1.75
C GLU A 170 3.77 8.43 0.80
N SER A 171 4.18 9.23 -0.20
CA SER A 171 5.30 8.89 -1.08
C SER A 171 6.60 8.72 -0.31
N VAL A 172 6.96 9.68 0.57
CA VAL A 172 8.18 9.62 1.40
C VAL A 172 8.12 8.44 2.38
N TRP A 173 6.97 8.22 3.03
CA TRP A 173 6.77 7.09 3.92
C TRP A 173 6.97 5.76 3.20
N ASN A 174 6.40 5.62 2.00
CA ASN A 174 6.52 4.41 1.19
C ASN A 174 7.94 4.21 0.63
N LEU A 175 8.66 5.28 0.28
CA LEU A 175 10.08 5.19 -0.10
C LEU A 175 10.96 4.72 1.07
N ALA A 176 10.73 5.25 2.28
CA ALA A 176 11.40 4.78 3.48
C ALA A 176 11.07 3.30 3.76
N GLY A 177 9.81 2.91 3.56
CA GLY A 177 9.36 1.51 3.65
C GLY A 177 10.02 0.61 2.62
N PHE A 178 10.14 1.07 1.38
CA PHE A 178 10.89 0.35 0.36
C PHE A 178 12.34 0.11 0.78
N ALA A 179 13.04 1.15 1.21
CA ALA A 179 14.41 1.03 1.69
C ALA A 179 14.52 0.06 2.88
N PHE A 180 13.63 0.16 3.85
CA PHE A 180 13.58 -0.75 5.00
C PHE A 180 13.38 -2.21 4.57
N LEU A 181 12.38 -2.49 3.74
CA LEU A 181 12.09 -3.84 3.27
C LEU A 181 13.24 -4.39 2.42
N TYR A 182 13.69 -3.62 1.43
CA TYR A 182 14.73 -4.04 0.48
C TYR A 182 16.07 -4.32 1.18
N LEU A 183 16.46 -3.49 2.13
CA LEU A 183 17.72 -3.66 2.87
C LEU A 183 17.67 -4.80 3.90
N ASN A 184 16.49 -5.19 4.38
CA ASN A 184 16.33 -6.22 5.40
C ASN A 184 15.74 -7.54 4.88
N ARG A 185 15.36 -7.63 3.60
CA ARG A 185 14.67 -8.80 3.03
C ARG A 185 15.39 -10.14 3.28
N ALA A 186 16.72 -10.16 3.10
CA ALA A 186 17.51 -11.36 3.35
C ALA A 186 17.51 -11.77 4.83
N ARG A 187 17.50 -10.78 5.75
CA ARG A 187 17.38 -11.00 7.19
C ARG A 187 16.01 -11.58 7.56
N PHE A 188 14.93 -11.07 6.97
CA PHE A 188 13.58 -11.51 7.25
C PHE A 188 13.28 -12.90 6.71
N GLN A 189 13.89 -13.28 5.59
CA GLN A 189 13.73 -14.59 4.94
C GLN A 189 14.73 -15.66 5.42
N ARG A 190 15.60 -15.29 6.37
CA ARG A 190 16.59 -16.24 6.91
C ARG A 190 15.88 -17.45 7.52
N ASP A 191 16.50 -18.61 7.42
CA ASP A 191 16.00 -19.90 7.92
C ASP A 191 14.67 -20.35 7.25
N GLY A 192 14.42 -19.94 6.01
CA GLY A 192 13.23 -20.31 5.25
C GLY A 192 11.93 -19.60 5.67
N ARG A 193 12.03 -18.46 6.37
CA ARG A 193 10.86 -17.68 6.84
C ARG A 193 10.24 -16.86 5.72
N PHE A 194 9.66 -17.52 4.73
CA PHE A 194 8.94 -16.83 3.67
C PHE A 194 7.60 -16.26 4.13
N GLY A 195 7.26 -15.07 3.62
CA GLY A 195 6.09 -14.27 4.02
C GLY A 195 6.42 -13.13 4.99
N HIS A 196 7.61 -13.13 5.60
CA HIS A 196 7.96 -12.12 6.60
C HIS A 196 8.26 -10.74 5.99
N VAL A 197 8.76 -10.64 4.75
CA VAL A 197 8.90 -9.37 4.04
C VAL A 197 7.52 -8.78 3.75
N PHE A 198 6.56 -9.63 3.35
CA PHE A 198 5.18 -9.22 3.12
C PHE A 198 4.48 -8.78 4.42
N TYR A 199 4.68 -9.48 5.54
CA TYR A 199 4.11 -9.03 6.83
C TYR A 199 4.71 -7.69 7.27
N TRP A 200 6.00 -7.45 7.06
CA TRP A 200 6.61 -6.16 7.30
C TRP A 200 6.07 -5.06 6.38
N TYR A 201 5.78 -5.38 5.12
CA TYR A 201 5.09 -4.46 4.21
C TYR A 201 3.70 -4.07 4.76
N LEU A 202 2.90 -5.05 5.21
CA LEU A 202 1.58 -4.78 5.79
C LEU A 202 1.67 -3.88 7.03
N LEU A 203 2.64 -4.13 7.91
CA LEU A 203 2.89 -3.29 9.09
C LEU A 203 3.30 -1.88 8.69
N TRP A 204 4.30 -1.73 7.83
CA TRP A 204 4.82 -0.43 7.44
C TRP A 204 3.75 0.42 6.74
N TYR A 205 3.14 -0.14 5.70
CA TYR A 205 2.08 0.53 4.96
C TYR A 205 0.89 0.87 5.84
N GLY A 206 0.44 -0.07 6.66
CA GLY A 206 -0.69 0.13 7.57
C GLY A 206 -0.44 1.21 8.61
N LEU A 207 0.75 1.27 9.22
CA LEU A 207 1.13 2.33 10.15
C LEU A 207 1.10 3.72 9.50
N GLY A 208 1.64 3.86 8.28
CA GLY A 208 1.56 5.11 7.54
C GLY A 208 0.11 5.50 7.21
N ARG A 209 -0.67 4.52 6.75
CA ARG A 209 -2.05 4.75 6.35
C ARG A 209 -2.96 5.12 7.52
N LEU A 210 -2.74 4.57 8.72
CA LEU A 210 -3.47 4.95 9.94
C LEU A 210 -3.40 6.46 10.22
N VAL A 211 -2.24 7.06 10.02
CA VAL A 211 -2.03 8.51 10.24
C VAL A 211 -2.50 9.33 9.04
N ILE A 212 -2.01 9.00 7.84
CA ILE A 212 -2.23 9.80 6.63
C ILE A 212 -3.70 9.84 6.23
N GLU A 213 -4.43 8.73 6.38
CA GLU A 213 -5.87 8.70 6.10
C GLU A 213 -6.67 9.66 6.98
N GLY A 214 -6.24 9.84 8.23
CA GLY A 214 -6.84 10.80 9.12
C GLY A 214 -6.68 12.27 8.69
N LEU A 215 -5.65 12.58 7.91
CA LEU A 215 -5.37 13.92 7.38
C LEU A 215 -6.11 14.21 6.06
N ARG A 216 -6.69 13.20 5.42
CA ARG A 216 -7.36 13.32 4.10
C ARG A 216 -8.79 13.83 4.24
N THR A 217 -9.27 14.50 3.19
CA THR A 217 -10.62 15.05 3.10
C THR A 217 -11.59 14.11 2.35
N ASP A 218 -11.08 13.18 1.57
CA ASP A 218 -11.83 12.29 0.66
C ASP A 218 -11.91 10.84 1.14
N SER A 219 -11.86 10.62 2.47
CA SER A 219 -11.90 9.28 3.07
C SER A 219 -13.27 8.63 2.94
N LEU A 220 -13.26 7.32 2.60
CA LEU A 220 -14.48 6.51 2.65
C LEU A 220 -14.88 6.28 4.11
N MET A 221 -16.11 6.68 4.45
CA MET A 221 -16.65 6.58 5.81
C MET A 221 -17.67 5.46 5.92
N TRP A 222 -17.65 4.73 7.03
CA TRP A 222 -18.70 3.82 7.47
C TRP A 222 -19.15 4.28 8.86
N GLY A 223 -20.21 5.08 8.88
CA GLY A 223 -20.57 5.82 10.08
C GLY A 223 -19.41 6.74 10.53
N PRO A 224 -18.98 6.69 11.79
CA PRO A 224 -17.87 7.50 12.30
C PRO A 224 -16.48 6.93 11.93
N VAL A 225 -16.43 5.74 11.32
CA VAL A 225 -15.18 5.01 11.08
C VAL A 225 -14.67 5.23 9.66
N ARG A 226 -13.40 5.58 9.52
CA ARG A 226 -12.71 5.60 8.22
C ARG A 226 -12.34 4.17 7.82
N VAL A 227 -12.94 3.66 6.75
CA VAL A 227 -12.77 2.26 6.30
C VAL A 227 -11.31 1.91 6.09
N SER A 228 -10.52 2.80 5.47
CA SER A 228 -9.10 2.57 5.23
C SER A 228 -8.28 2.52 6.53
N GLN A 229 -8.64 3.28 7.58
CA GLN A 229 -7.98 3.19 8.89
C GLN A 229 -8.26 1.86 9.58
N LEU A 230 -9.52 1.45 9.59
CA LEU A 230 -9.90 0.16 10.17
C LEU A 230 -9.18 -1.00 9.47
N LEU A 231 -9.21 -1.02 8.13
CA LEU A 231 -8.52 -2.06 7.36
C LEU A 231 -7.01 -2.05 7.65
N SER A 232 -6.39 -0.88 7.71
CA SER A 232 -4.96 -0.74 8.02
C SER A 232 -4.62 -1.27 9.41
N LEU A 233 -5.45 -0.98 10.42
CA LEU A 233 -5.28 -1.52 11.75
C LEU A 233 -5.38 -3.05 11.77
N LEU A 234 -6.39 -3.61 11.09
CA LEU A 234 -6.56 -5.06 10.98
C LEU A 234 -5.37 -5.73 10.29
N LEU A 235 -4.84 -5.14 9.21
CA LEU A 235 -3.66 -5.65 8.52
C LEU A 235 -2.40 -5.60 9.40
N CYS A 236 -2.21 -4.53 10.17
CA CYS A 236 -1.12 -4.41 11.14
C CYS A 236 -1.22 -5.47 12.23
N VAL A 237 -2.41 -5.65 12.81
CA VAL A 237 -2.66 -6.67 13.84
C VAL A 237 -2.41 -8.07 13.29
N PHE A 238 -2.96 -8.38 12.11
CA PHE A 238 -2.73 -9.66 11.43
C PHE A 238 -1.24 -9.93 11.24
N ALA A 239 -0.49 -8.98 10.68
CA ALA A 239 0.93 -9.14 10.42
C ALA A 239 1.75 -9.31 11.71
N ALA A 240 1.45 -8.51 12.75
CA ALA A 240 2.11 -8.63 14.04
C ALA A 240 1.84 -9.99 14.70
N VAL A 241 0.57 -10.44 14.73
CA VAL A 241 0.18 -11.74 15.29
C VAL A 241 0.88 -12.88 14.54
N LYS A 242 0.85 -12.84 13.19
CA LYS A 242 1.55 -13.86 12.38
C LYS A 242 3.04 -13.94 12.70
N MET A 243 3.74 -12.81 12.74
CA MET A 243 5.17 -12.80 13.04
C MET A 243 5.47 -13.25 14.48
N ILE A 244 4.63 -12.88 15.48
CA ILE A 244 4.78 -13.34 16.86
C ILE A 244 4.67 -14.88 16.92
N LEU A 245 3.69 -15.46 16.23
CA LEU A 245 3.47 -16.91 16.21
C LEU A 245 4.59 -17.64 15.45
N ASP A 246 4.98 -17.16 14.27
CA ASP A 246 5.98 -17.77 13.41
C ASP A 246 7.39 -17.72 14.05
N LEU A 247 7.69 -16.64 14.79
CA LEU A 247 8.93 -16.50 15.57
C LEU A 247 8.87 -17.20 16.92
N ARG A 248 7.75 -17.85 17.28
CA ARG A 248 7.50 -18.54 18.54
C ARG A 248 7.78 -17.66 19.77
N LEU A 249 7.39 -16.39 19.70
CA LEU A 249 7.55 -15.47 20.81
C LEU A 249 6.57 -15.79 21.93
N ALA A 250 6.86 -15.31 23.16
CA ALA A 250 5.97 -15.52 24.30
C ALA A 250 4.56 -15.01 23.99
N ARG A 251 3.52 -15.76 24.36
CA ARG A 251 2.12 -15.39 24.11
C ARG A 251 1.71 -14.03 24.68
N LEU A 252 2.40 -13.57 25.70
CA LEU A 252 2.23 -12.23 26.28
C LEU A 252 2.36 -11.10 25.23
N TRP A 253 3.18 -11.30 24.19
CA TRP A 253 3.36 -10.32 23.10
C TRP A 253 2.10 -10.10 22.27
N LEU A 254 1.18 -11.06 22.28
CA LEU A 254 -0.12 -10.92 21.62
C LEU A 254 -1.02 -9.85 22.27
N LEU A 255 -0.72 -9.46 23.52
CA LEU A 255 -1.46 -8.40 24.21
C LEU A 255 -1.29 -7.04 23.52
N LEU A 256 -0.13 -6.76 22.88
CA LEU A 256 0.08 -5.50 22.17
C LEU A 256 -0.85 -5.31 20.96
N PRO A 257 -0.90 -6.23 19.98
CA PRO A 257 -1.83 -6.10 18.87
C PRO A 257 -3.29 -6.23 19.31
N ALA A 258 -3.61 -7.02 20.34
CA ALA A 258 -4.96 -7.10 20.90
C ALA A 258 -5.39 -5.78 21.54
N ALA A 259 -4.53 -5.15 22.35
CA ALA A 259 -4.78 -3.82 22.91
C ALA A 259 -4.91 -2.75 21.81
N ALA A 260 -4.07 -2.79 20.79
CA ALA A 260 -4.15 -1.86 19.64
C ALA A 260 -5.50 -1.94 18.93
N LEU A 261 -6.08 -3.14 18.83
CA LEU A 261 -7.41 -3.32 18.25
C LEU A 261 -8.53 -2.78 19.15
N ALA A 262 -8.39 -2.90 20.46
CA ALA A 262 -9.41 -2.51 21.43
C ALA A 262 -9.42 -0.99 21.73
N VAL A 263 -8.26 -0.36 21.76
CA VAL A 263 -8.08 1.05 22.20
C VAL A 263 -8.94 2.06 21.44
N PRO A 264 -9.15 2.00 20.10
CA PRO A 264 -10.01 2.95 19.38
C PRO A 264 -11.48 2.92 19.82
N PHE A 265 -11.94 1.84 20.47
CA PHE A 265 -13.29 1.74 21.01
C PHE A 265 -13.42 2.39 22.39
N VAL A 266 -12.30 2.58 23.09
CA VAL A 266 -12.26 3.19 24.44
C VAL A 266 -11.89 4.66 24.36
N LEU A 267 -10.93 5.00 23.50
CA LEU A 267 -10.43 6.35 23.30
C LEU A 267 -10.91 6.85 21.91
N PRO A 268 -11.82 7.83 21.85
CA PRO A 268 -12.36 8.29 20.57
C PRO A 268 -11.37 9.15 19.76
N GLY A 269 -11.55 9.17 18.46
CA GLY A 269 -10.84 10.05 17.54
C GLY A 269 -9.34 9.82 17.47
N TRP A 270 -8.57 10.89 17.36
CA TRP A 270 -7.12 10.83 17.19
C TRP A 270 -6.36 10.18 18.35
N TRP A 271 -6.87 10.28 19.57
CA TRP A 271 -6.25 9.65 20.74
C TRP A 271 -6.25 8.13 20.64
N GLY A 272 -7.36 7.52 20.22
CA GLY A 272 -7.47 6.08 20.00
C GLY A 272 -6.57 5.59 18.87
N ILE A 273 -6.57 6.30 17.73
CA ILE A 273 -5.72 5.96 16.58
C ILE A 273 -4.23 6.12 16.95
N GLY A 274 -3.85 7.19 17.64
CA GLY A 274 -2.47 7.41 18.09
C GLY A 274 -1.99 6.35 19.08
N ALA A 275 -2.82 5.96 20.03
CA ALA A 275 -2.50 4.90 20.98
C ALA A 275 -2.38 3.53 20.29
N ALA A 276 -3.30 3.20 19.36
CA ALA A 276 -3.20 1.97 18.56
C ALA A 276 -1.93 1.94 17.73
N TRP A 277 -1.58 3.07 17.09
CA TRP A 277 -0.34 3.22 16.34
C TRP A 277 0.90 2.96 17.19
N LEU A 278 0.97 3.55 18.39
CA LEU A 278 2.09 3.35 19.33
C LEU A 278 2.22 1.89 19.75
N LEU A 279 1.12 1.21 20.07
CA LEU A 279 1.13 -0.19 20.48
C LEU A 279 1.65 -1.09 19.34
N ILE A 280 1.22 -0.86 18.10
CA ILE A 280 1.73 -1.60 16.95
C ILE A 280 3.20 -1.26 16.67
N ALA A 281 3.60 0.00 16.76
CA ALA A 281 5.00 0.40 16.57
C ALA A 281 5.92 -0.25 17.60
N VAL A 282 5.52 -0.30 18.89
CA VAL A 282 6.24 -1.00 19.92
C VAL A 282 6.34 -2.50 19.62
N ALA A 283 5.23 -3.14 19.24
CA ALA A 283 5.24 -4.54 18.82
C ALA A 283 6.20 -4.77 17.65
N ALA A 284 6.19 -3.90 16.63
CA ALA A 284 7.08 -3.98 15.47
C ALA A 284 8.56 -3.89 15.88
N VAL A 285 8.93 -2.94 16.74
CA VAL A 285 10.32 -2.81 17.26
C VAL A 285 10.75 -4.06 17.99
N LEU A 286 9.93 -4.57 18.89
CA LEU A 286 10.22 -5.79 19.65
C LEU A 286 10.37 -7.01 18.72
N ILE A 287 9.48 -7.17 17.75
CA ILE A 287 9.55 -8.24 16.74
C ILE A 287 10.84 -8.10 15.93
N TYR A 288 11.18 -6.87 15.48
CA TYR A 288 12.39 -6.62 14.68
C TYR A 288 13.66 -7.04 15.38
N GLN A 289 13.76 -6.82 16.70
CA GLN A 289 14.93 -7.20 17.52
C GLN A 289 15.15 -8.71 17.57
N LYS A 290 14.11 -9.53 17.29
CA LYS A 290 14.21 -11.00 17.31
C LYS A 290 14.73 -11.61 16.01
N TYR A 291 14.84 -10.81 14.96
CA TYR A 291 15.54 -11.28 13.77
C TYR A 291 17.07 -11.27 14.00
N PRO A 292 17.80 -12.25 13.46
CA PRO A 292 19.25 -12.28 13.59
C PRO A 292 19.88 -11.04 12.99
N ALA A 293 21.00 -10.59 13.53
CA ALA A 293 21.77 -9.48 12.98
C ALA A 293 22.13 -9.76 11.49
N LYS A 294 22.29 -8.69 10.69
CA LYS A 294 22.88 -8.86 9.36
C LYS A 294 24.21 -9.60 9.53
N ALA A 295 24.42 -10.70 8.80
CA ALA A 295 25.75 -11.27 8.68
C ALA A 295 26.65 -10.13 8.15
N ALA A 296 27.81 -9.89 8.78
CA ALA A 296 28.82 -9.04 8.21
C ALA A 296 29.05 -9.56 6.79
N ALA A 297 29.03 -8.66 5.81
CA ALA A 297 29.37 -9.02 4.44
C ALA A 297 30.80 -9.54 4.48
N ALA A 298 30.94 -10.84 4.30
CA ALA A 298 32.22 -11.48 4.11
C ALA A 298 32.69 -11.25 2.67
#